data_02462976f1046b7bc988571c18d061ba
#
_entry.id   02462976f1046b7bc988571c18d061ba
#
_cell.length_a   1.000
_cell.length_b   1.000
_cell.length_c   1.000
_cell.angle_alpha   90.00
_cell.angle_beta   90.00
_cell.angle_gamma   90.00
#
_symmetry.space_group_name_H-M   'P 1'
#
loop_
_entity.id
_entity.type
_entity.pdbx_description
1 polymer ?
#
loop_
_entity_poly.entity_id
_entity_poly.type
_entity_poly.pdbx_seq_one_letter_code
_entity_poly.pdbx_strand_id
1 'polypeptide(L)'
;MRKLPALIAAAALLGAASPPAASPALAPWFAPAAGASAAPDEDGFIRRWLLLEPIAKPNRTNQLFTSAYVREAFAADRPAALEQARAGQMIRHKGTPLRWHALDSALWDVKLFGFAQGTGKPTYGVIFWAVTVIDAPRDMPEAHLAVGSNSASQWWLNGQETAALFGDRRMVMDDVISPAVGLRKGRNVLVGAVINGPGLSDFCVRFVGAKGQPIRDLLVRVP
;
A
#
# COMPACT_ATOMS: atom_id res chain seq x y z
N MET A 1 -47.61 49.91 -1.17
CA MET A 1 -46.29 49.46 -1.78
C MET A 1 -45.39 48.91 -0.67
N ARG A 2 -45.32 47.59 -0.56
CA ARG A 2 -44.45 46.91 0.43
C ARG A 2 -43.19 46.48 -0.27
N LYS A 3 -42.02 46.94 0.23
CA LYS A 3 -40.69 46.55 -0.26
C LYS A 3 -40.29 45.20 0.38
N LEU A 4 -40.00 44.18 -0.43
CA LEU A 4 -39.39 42.94 0.02
C LEU A 4 -37.88 43.17 0.22
N PRO A 5 -37.26 42.57 1.26
CA PRO A 5 -35.81 42.56 1.39
C PRO A 5 -35.19 41.44 0.55
N ALA A 6 -34.11 41.77 -0.15
CA ALA A 6 -33.29 40.81 -0.89
C ALA A 6 -32.44 39.96 0.07
N LEU A 7 -32.59 38.63 0.00
CA LEU A 7 -31.73 37.67 0.68
C LEU A 7 -30.43 37.51 -0.11
N ILE A 8 -29.31 37.93 0.46
CA ILE A 8 -28.00 37.65 -0.08
C ILE A 8 -27.57 36.29 0.48
N ALA A 9 -27.51 35.29 -0.39
CA ALA A 9 -26.94 33.98 -0.04
C ALA A 9 -25.40 34.06 -0.12
N ALA A 10 -24.76 33.95 1.04
CA ALA A 10 -23.30 33.81 1.11
C ALA A 10 -22.93 32.34 0.81
N ALA A 11 -22.30 32.10 -0.34
CA ALA A 11 -21.72 30.81 -0.67
C ALA A 11 -20.40 30.63 0.11
N ALA A 12 -20.40 29.73 1.10
CA ALA A 12 -19.18 29.33 1.80
C ALA A 12 -18.35 28.43 0.87
N LEU A 13 -17.23 28.93 0.39
CA LEU A 13 -16.18 28.16 -0.26
C LEU A 13 -15.55 27.24 0.79
N LEU A 14 -15.92 25.97 0.80
CA LEU A 14 -15.18 24.91 1.50
C LEU A 14 -13.84 24.76 0.80
N GLY A 15 -12.81 25.38 1.36
CA GLY A 15 -11.43 25.17 0.94
C GLY A 15 -11.03 23.72 1.18
N ALA A 16 -10.73 22.98 0.11
CA ALA A 16 -10.11 21.67 0.20
C ALA A 16 -8.76 21.84 0.93
N ALA A 17 -8.62 21.25 2.12
CA ALA A 17 -7.36 21.23 2.84
C ALA A 17 -6.32 20.51 1.98
N SER A 18 -5.22 21.18 1.67
CA SER A 18 -4.08 20.57 0.99
C SER A 18 -3.58 19.38 1.83
N PRO A 19 -3.25 18.23 1.20
CA PRO A 19 -2.69 17.11 1.93
C PRO A 19 -1.40 17.56 2.64
N PRO A 20 -1.15 17.09 3.88
CA PRO A 20 0.06 17.47 4.61
C PRO A 20 1.29 17.05 3.80
N ALA A 21 2.24 17.97 3.65
CA ALA A 21 3.52 17.70 3.02
C ALA A 21 4.21 16.51 3.72
N ALA A 22 4.82 15.59 2.95
CA ALA A 22 5.62 14.53 3.52
C ALA A 22 6.78 15.14 4.32
N SER A 23 7.12 14.51 5.42
CA SER A 23 8.28 14.91 6.20
C SER A 23 9.54 14.85 5.31
N PRO A 24 10.44 15.85 5.35
CA PRO A 24 11.73 15.78 4.66
C PRO A 24 12.54 14.50 4.97
N ALA A 25 12.26 13.87 6.10
CA ALA A 25 12.87 12.61 6.53
C ALA A 25 12.48 11.38 5.67
N LEU A 26 11.46 11.47 4.82
CA LEU A 26 11.08 10.39 3.89
C LEU A 26 11.86 10.44 2.56
N ALA A 27 12.50 11.57 2.24
CA ALA A 27 13.41 11.64 1.11
C ALA A 27 14.71 10.83 1.41
N PRO A 28 15.37 10.23 0.40
CA PRO A 28 15.02 10.29 -1.03
C PRO A 28 14.02 9.18 -1.47
N TRP A 29 13.50 8.37 -0.55
CA TRP A 29 12.74 7.16 -0.87
C TRP A 29 11.31 7.42 -1.29
N PHE A 30 10.70 8.49 -0.74
CA PHE A 30 9.29 8.79 -0.96
C PHE A 30 9.03 10.27 -1.17
N ALA A 31 8.03 10.55 -1.99
CA ALA A 31 7.35 11.84 -2.09
C ALA A 31 5.88 11.68 -1.64
N PRO A 32 5.20 12.77 -1.20
CA PRO A 32 3.75 12.74 -1.03
C PRO A 32 3.08 12.34 -2.34
N ALA A 33 2.04 11.49 -2.25
CA ALA A 33 1.24 11.15 -3.42
C ALA A 33 0.64 12.44 -4.02
N ALA A 34 1.02 12.76 -5.25
CA ALA A 34 0.58 13.95 -5.95
C ALA A 34 -0.52 13.64 -6.98
N GLY A 35 -1.52 14.52 -7.06
CA GLY A 35 -2.66 14.35 -7.97
C GLY A 35 -3.58 13.19 -7.60
N ALA A 36 -4.67 13.03 -8.36
CA ALA A 36 -5.72 12.05 -8.08
C ALA A 36 -5.30 10.61 -8.39
N SER A 37 -4.41 10.41 -9.37
CA SER A 37 -3.92 9.08 -9.79
C SER A 37 -2.52 9.17 -10.38
N ALA A 38 -1.83 8.03 -10.46
CA ALA A 38 -0.59 7.84 -11.19
C ALA A 38 -0.71 6.60 -12.09
N ALA A 39 0.06 6.54 -13.17
CA ALA A 39 0.25 5.28 -13.91
C ALA A 39 1.30 4.41 -13.19
N PRO A 40 1.32 3.08 -13.41
CA PRO A 40 2.50 2.27 -13.14
C PRO A 40 3.71 2.83 -13.88
N ASP A 41 4.92 2.48 -13.45
CA ASP A 41 6.12 2.91 -14.16
C ASP A 41 6.33 2.16 -15.50
N GLU A 42 7.46 2.40 -16.18
CA GLU A 42 7.78 1.82 -17.49
C GLU A 42 7.80 0.29 -17.49
N ASP A 43 8.16 -0.31 -16.35
CA ASP A 43 8.18 -1.76 -16.13
C ASP A 43 6.90 -2.30 -15.52
N GLY A 44 5.89 -1.43 -15.31
CA GLY A 44 4.58 -1.76 -14.78
C GLY A 44 4.50 -1.79 -13.25
N PHE A 45 5.57 -1.38 -12.53
CA PHE A 45 5.56 -1.39 -11.06
C PHE A 45 4.65 -0.33 -10.48
N ILE A 46 3.93 -0.73 -9.43
CA ILE A 46 3.03 0.13 -8.67
C ILE A 46 3.86 0.87 -7.62
N ARG A 47 3.96 2.19 -7.77
CA ARG A 47 4.76 3.06 -6.91
C ARG A 47 3.93 3.86 -5.91
N ARG A 48 2.61 3.99 -6.11
CA ARG A 48 1.69 4.76 -5.26
C ARG A 48 1.01 3.90 -4.22
N TRP A 49 1.20 4.22 -2.95
CA TRP A 49 0.71 3.43 -1.82
C TRP A 49 0.20 4.29 -0.68
N LEU A 50 -0.79 3.78 0.03
CA LEU A 50 -1.15 4.19 1.37
C LEU A 50 -0.47 3.24 2.34
N LEU A 51 0.54 3.73 3.08
CA LEU A 51 1.35 2.96 4.02
C LEU A 51 0.95 3.28 5.47
N LEU A 52 0.72 2.26 6.28
CA LEU A 52 0.54 2.41 7.72
C LEU A 52 1.91 2.42 8.41
N GLU A 53 2.09 3.31 9.39
CA GLU A 53 3.22 3.21 10.31
C GLU A 53 3.32 1.79 10.90
N PRO A 54 4.55 1.22 11.02
CA PRO A 54 4.72 -0.19 11.33
C PRO A 54 4.16 -0.59 12.69
N ILE A 55 3.52 -1.76 12.72
CA ILE A 55 3.01 -2.39 13.94
C ILE A 55 4.13 -3.22 14.56
N ALA A 56 4.39 -3.02 15.84
CA ALA A 56 5.41 -3.80 16.55
C ALA A 56 5.02 -5.31 16.60
N LYS A 57 5.92 -6.15 16.11
CA LYS A 57 5.81 -7.62 16.13
C LYS A 57 7.21 -8.21 16.36
N PRO A 58 7.73 -8.16 17.59
CA PRO A 58 9.10 -8.57 17.87
C PRO A 58 9.39 -10.00 17.42
N ASN A 59 10.36 -10.14 16.54
CA ASN A 59 10.88 -11.41 16.04
C ASN A 59 12.40 -11.39 16.14
N ARG A 60 12.99 -12.49 16.58
CA ARG A 60 14.44 -12.61 16.73
C ARG A 60 15.14 -13.16 15.49
N THR A 61 14.38 -13.81 14.59
CA THR A 61 14.92 -14.47 13.40
C THR A 61 13.84 -14.62 12.33
N ASN A 62 14.24 -14.53 11.06
CA ASN A 62 13.37 -14.76 9.90
C ASN A 62 13.14 -16.26 9.65
N GLN A 63 13.93 -17.15 10.23
CA GLN A 63 13.76 -18.61 10.08
C GLN A 63 12.41 -19.13 10.58
N LEU A 64 11.74 -18.36 11.45
CA LEU A 64 10.41 -18.70 11.97
C LEU A 64 9.27 -18.23 11.06
N PHE A 65 9.54 -17.58 9.92
CA PHE A 65 8.51 -17.10 9.01
C PHE A 65 7.91 -18.22 8.16
N THR A 66 7.44 -19.28 8.84
CA THR A 66 6.61 -20.33 8.23
C THR A 66 5.27 -19.77 7.78
N SER A 67 4.61 -20.46 6.86
CA SER A 67 3.28 -20.03 6.37
C SER A 67 2.25 -19.92 7.50
N ALA A 68 2.24 -20.84 8.46
CA ALA A 68 1.33 -20.81 9.59
C ALA A 68 1.57 -19.58 10.47
N TYR A 69 2.83 -19.35 10.88
CA TYR A 69 3.20 -18.20 11.71
C TYR A 69 2.86 -16.86 11.05
N VAL A 70 3.20 -16.71 9.76
CA VAL A 70 2.98 -15.45 9.04
C VAL A 70 1.48 -15.16 8.89
N ARG A 71 0.67 -16.15 8.53
CA ARG A 71 -0.78 -15.99 8.44
C ARG A 71 -1.43 -15.64 9.78
N GLU A 72 -1.00 -16.31 10.85
CA GLU A 72 -1.46 -16.00 12.20
C GLU A 72 -1.06 -14.58 12.62
N ALA A 73 0.20 -14.18 12.37
CA ALA A 73 0.69 -12.85 12.70
C ALA A 73 -0.11 -11.76 11.97
N PHE A 74 -0.36 -11.92 10.67
CA PHE A 74 -1.13 -10.95 9.91
C PHE A 74 -2.61 -10.93 10.32
N ALA A 75 -3.21 -12.07 10.63
CA ALA A 75 -4.59 -12.10 11.13
C ALA A 75 -4.73 -11.38 12.47
N ALA A 76 -3.81 -11.66 13.42
CA ALA A 76 -3.82 -11.07 14.76
C ALA A 76 -3.52 -9.56 14.79
N ASP A 77 -2.75 -9.06 13.82
CA ASP A 77 -2.31 -7.67 13.73
C ASP A 77 -2.89 -6.93 12.50
N ARG A 78 -4.00 -7.43 11.93
CA ARG A 78 -4.71 -6.78 10.84
C ARG A 78 -5.44 -5.53 11.35
N PRO A 79 -5.15 -4.33 10.80
CA PRO A 79 -5.93 -3.14 11.12
C PRO A 79 -7.38 -3.29 10.64
N ALA A 80 -8.32 -2.72 11.39
CA ALA A 80 -9.72 -2.68 10.96
C ALA A 80 -9.88 -1.79 9.71
N ALA A 81 -10.82 -2.17 8.85
CA ALA A 81 -11.25 -1.37 7.67
C ALA A 81 -10.12 -0.91 6.75
N LEU A 82 -9.10 -1.75 6.51
CA LEU A 82 -7.95 -1.46 5.64
C LEU A 82 -8.34 -0.85 4.29
N GLU A 83 -9.36 -1.42 3.64
CA GLU A 83 -9.82 -1.00 2.31
C GLU A 83 -10.52 0.37 2.30
N GLN A 84 -10.81 0.90 3.50
CA GLN A 84 -11.44 2.20 3.74
C GLN A 84 -10.47 3.21 4.37
N ALA A 85 -9.21 2.82 4.58
CA ALA A 85 -8.19 3.70 5.14
C ALA A 85 -8.02 4.97 4.29
N ARG A 86 -7.63 6.07 4.93
CA ARG A 86 -7.46 7.38 4.27
C ARG A 86 -6.11 7.99 4.63
N ALA A 87 -5.57 8.77 3.71
CA ALA A 87 -4.37 9.56 3.93
C ALA A 87 -4.51 10.45 5.17
N GLY A 88 -3.49 10.44 6.04
CA GLY A 88 -3.46 11.21 7.28
C GLY A 88 -4.32 10.66 8.41
N GLN A 89 -5.14 9.63 8.16
CA GLN A 89 -5.95 9.01 9.20
C GLN A 89 -5.09 8.42 10.31
N MET A 90 -5.48 8.71 11.54
CA MET A 90 -4.91 8.07 12.73
C MET A 90 -5.77 6.87 13.13
N ILE A 91 -5.15 5.76 13.44
CA ILE A 91 -5.80 4.59 14.05
C ILE A 91 -5.13 4.25 15.37
N ARG A 92 -5.83 3.50 16.23
CA ARG A 92 -5.23 2.87 17.41
C ARG A 92 -5.18 1.36 17.20
N HIS A 93 -3.96 0.81 17.22
CA HIS A 93 -3.75 -0.64 17.20
C HIS A 93 -3.15 -1.08 18.52
N LYS A 94 -3.89 -1.91 19.29
CA LYS A 94 -3.46 -2.36 20.64
C LYS A 94 -2.96 -1.21 21.54
N GLY A 95 -3.66 -0.07 21.50
CA GLY A 95 -3.32 1.13 22.27
C GLY A 95 -2.29 2.07 21.63
N THR A 96 -1.54 1.63 20.62
CA THR A 96 -0.53 2.43 19.92
C THR A 96 -1.19 3.28 18.83
N PRO A 97 -0.97 4.61 18.80
CA PRO A 97 -1.43 5.45 17.70
C PRO A 97 -0.51 5.27 16.49
N LEU A 98 -1.13 5.05 15.33
CA LEU A 98 -0.46 4.86 14.04
C LEU A 98 -1.14 5.72 12.98
N ARG A 99 -0.35 6.25 12.04
CA ARG A 99 -0.83 7.10 10.95
C ARG A 99 -0.70 6.42 9.59
N TRP A 100 -1.68 6.69 8.73
CA TRP A 100 -1.64 6.34 7.32
C TRP A 100 -0.99 7.46 6.49
N HIS A 101 -0.03 7.09 5.63
CA HIS A 101 0.71 8.00 4.76
C HIS A 101 0.47 7.68 3.29
N ALA A 102 -0.02 8.64 2.51
CA ALA A 102 -0.17 8.51 1.07
C ALA A 102 1.14 8.94 0.38
N LEU A 103 1.83 8.00 -0.25
CA LEU A 103 3.20 8.18 -0.73
C LEU A 103 3.38 7.61 -2.14
N ASP A 104 4.21 8.29 -2.93
CA ASP A 104 4.79 7.77 -4.17
C ASP A 104 6.23 7.33 -3.89
N SER A 105 6.54 6.05 -4.16
CA SER A 105 7.91 5.54 -4.07
C SER A 105 8.79 6.16 -5.16
N ALA A 106 9.99 6.59 -4.82
CA ALA A 106 10.97 7.07 -5.78
C ALA A 106 11.54 5.96 -6.67
N LEU A 107 11.49 4.71 -6.18
CA LEU A 107 12.02 3.53 -6.85
C LEU A 107 10.90 2.56 -7.24
N TRP A 108 11.21 1.61 -8.10
CA TRP A 108 10.32 0.51 -8.50
C TRP A 108 9.97 -0.40 -7.32
N ASP A 109 10.86 -0.53 -6.35
CA ASP A 109 10.66 -1.21 -5.08
C ASP A 109 10.35 -0.21 -3.96
N VAL A 110 9.41 -0.56 -3.11
CA VAL A 110 8.93 0.27 -2.00
C VAL A 110 9.81 0.04 -0.77
N LYS A 111 10.58 1.04 -0.40
CA LYS A 111 11.58 0.99 0.68
C LYS A 111 10.94 1.13 2.07
N LEU A 112 10.29 0.06 2.59
CA LEU A 112 9.64 0.08 3.90
C LEU A 112 10.61 0.39 5.04
N PHE A 113 11.88 -0.03 4.92
CA PHE A 113 12.91 0.36 5.87
C PHE A 113 13.07 1.89 5.91
N GLY A 114 13.17 2.52 4.75
CA GLY A 114 13.24 3.99 4.63
C GLY A 114 11.97 4.68 5.15
N PHE A 115 10.80 4.07 4.94
CA PHE A 115 9.54 4.57 5.48
C PHE A 115 9.52 4.55 7.02
N ALA A 116 9.87 3.44 7.65
CA ALA A 116 9.93 3.35 9.10
C ALA A 116 10.95 4.34 9.69
N GLN A 117 12.14 4.42 9.10
CA GLN A 117 13.20 5.35 9.52
C GLN A 117 12.74 6.81 9.39
N GLY A 118 12.16 7.19 8.27
CA GLY A 118 11.68 8.56 8.02
C GLY A 118 10.47 8.96 8.86
N THR A 119 9.72 8.01 9.42
CA THR A 119 8.62 8.25 10.37
C THR A 119 9.05 8.12 11.83
N GLY A 120 10.34 7.86 12.11
CA GLY A 120 10.87 7.69 13.47
C GLY A 120 10.35 6.42 14.15
N LYS A 121 10.03 5.37 13.39
CA LYS A 121 9.48 4.11 13.88
C LYS A 121 10.51 2.98 13.82
N PRO A 122 10.31 1.90 14.60
CA PRO A 122 11.17 0.72 14.50
C PRO A 122 11.19 0.14 13.09
N THR A 123 12.39 -0.25 12.65
CA THR A 123 12.64 -0.86 11.34
C THR A 123 12.63 -2.38 11.38
N TYR A 124 12.82 -2.97 12.57
CA TYR A 124 12.89 -4.42 12.79
C TYR A 124 11.82 -4.88 13.76
N GLY A 125 11.44 -6.16 13.64
CA GLY A 125 10.41 -6.75 14.48
C GLY A 125 9.07 -6.05 14.32
N VAL A 126 8.65 -5.86 13.07
CA VAL A 126 7.45 -5.08 12.72
C VAL A 126 6.66 -5.72 11.59
N ILE A 127 5.39 -5.35 11.51
CA ILE A 127 4.52 -5.60 10.35
C ILE A 127 4.20 -4.27 9.69
N PHE A 128 4.37 -4.21 8.37
CA PHE A 128 3.93 -3.12 7.51
C PHE A 128 2.63 -3.51 6.80
N TRP A 129 1.73 -2.54 6.65
CA TRP A 129 0.52 -2.66 5.86
C TRP A 129 0.52 -1.61 4.76
N ALA A 130 0.22 -2.07 3.54
CA ALA A 130 0.17 -1.24 2.35
C ALA A 130 -1.17 -1.42 1.65
N VAL A 131 -1.79 -0.34 1.19
CA VAL A 131 -3.05 -0.38 0.44
C VAL A 131 -2.92 0.50 -0.80
N THR A 132 -3.41 0.01 -1.92
CA THR A 132 -3.55 0.81 -3.14
C THR A 132 -4.83 0.46 -3.88
N VAL A 133 -5.34 1.38 -4.67
CA VAL A 133 -6.50 1.19 -5.53
C VAL A 133 -6.03 1.16 -6.98
N ILE A 134 -6.42 0.11 -7.69
CA ILE A 134 -6.13 -0.09 -9.10
C ILE A 134 -7.42 0.12 -9.89
N ASP A 135 -7.46 1.14 -10.72
CA ASP A 135 -8.55 1.32 -11.68
C ASP A 135 -8.15 0.73 -13.03
N ALA A 136 -8.81 -0.35 -13.41
CA ALA A 136 -8.61 -1.01 -14.69
C ALA A 136 -9.58 -0.42 -15.73
N PRO A 137 -9.11 -0.11 -16.97
CA PRO A 137 -9.96 0.48 -18.01
C PRO A 137 -11.01 -0.50 -18.56
N ARG A 138 -10.79 -1.80 -18.36
CA ARG A 138 -11.64 -2.91 -18.80
C ARG A 138 -11.46 -4.11 -17.88
N ASP A 139 -12.29 -5.14 -18.03
CA ASP A 139 -12.06 -6.44 -17.41
C ASP A 139 -10.80 -7.09 -18.01
N MET A 140 -9.94 -7.61 -17.14
CA MET A 140 -8.68 -8.29 -17.51
C MET A 140 -8.60 -9.64 -16.78
N PRO A 141 -9.32 -10.68 -17.28
CA PRO A 141 -9.42 -11.97 -16.60
C PRO A 141 -8.08 -12.70 -16.49
N GLU A 142 -7.16 -12.46 -17.43
CA GLU A 142 -5.82 -13.08 -17.48
C GLU A 142 -4.74 -12.24 -16.79
N ALA A 143 -5.13 -11.32 -15.90
CA ALA A 143 -4.17 -10.56 -15.11
C ALA A 143 -3.63 -11.43 -13.97
N HIS A 144 -2.32 -11.39 -13.75
CA HIS A 144 -1.61 -12.03 -12.64
C HIS A 144 -0.96 -10.97 -11.77
N LEU A 145 -0.91 -11.20 -10.47
CA LEU A 145 -0.15 -10.36 -9.54
C LEU A 145 1.26 -10.92 -9.42
N ALA A 146 2.27 -10.12 -9.79
CA ALA A 146 3.68 -10.44 -9.62
C ALA A 146 4.22 -9.65 -8.42
N VAL A 147 4.85 -10.35 -7.49
CA VAL A 147 5.32 -9.80 -6.20
C VAL A 147 6.73 -10.25 -5.91
N GLY A 148 7.54 -9.32 -5.41
CA GLY A 148 8.79 -9.61 -4.71
C GLY A 148 8.82 -8.92 -3.36
N SER A 149 9.40 -9.55 -2.34
CA SER A 149 9.62 -8.89 -1.05
C SER A 149 10.82 -9.48 -0.30
N ASN A 150 11.41 -8.67 0.56
CA ASN A 150 12.26 -9.21 1.62
C ASN A 150 11.38 -9.89 2.68
N SER A 151 11.98 -10.80 3.45
CA SER A 151 11.33 -11.51 4.55
C SER A 151 10.06 -12.23 4.08
N ALA A 152 8.92 -12.07 4.76
CA ALA A 152 7.68 -12.71 4.36
C ALA A 152 6.58 -11.67 4.09
N SER A 153 5.72 -11.96 3.10
CA SER A 153 4.60 -11.07 2.75
C SER A 153 3.37 -11.86 2.30
N GLN A 154 2.22 -11.22 2.40
CA GLN A 154 0.94 -11.77 1.96
C GLN A 154 0.10 -10.67 1.31
N TRP A 155 -0.62 -11.02 0.24
CA TRP A 155 -1.27 -10.06 -0.64
C TRP A 155 -2.71 -10.48 -0.92
N TRP A 156 -3.62 -9.50 -0.89
CA TRP A 156 -5.05 -9.70 -1.14
C TRP A 156 -5.54 -8.72 -2.19
N LEU A 157 -6.20 -9.24 -3.22
CA LEU A 157 -6.90 -8.44 -4.21
C LEU A 157 -8.41 -8.57 -3.98
N ASN A 158 -9.09 -7.43 -3.80
CA ASN A 158 -10.53 -7.40 -3.51
C ASN A 158 -10.95 -8.31 -2.35
N GLY A 159 -10.11 -8.40 -1.30
CA GLY A 159 -10.33 -9.21 -0.12
C GLY A 159 -9.94 -10.70 -0.25
N GLN A 160 -9.57 -11.18 -1.44
CA GLN A 160 -9.12 -12.55 -1.66
C GLN A 160 -7.59 -12.65 -1.62
N GLU A 161 -7.06 -13.62 -0.88
CA GLU A 161 -5.61 -13.91 -0.90
C GLU A 161 -5.19 -14.31 -2.32
N THR A 162 -4.16 -13.63 -2.84
CA THR A 162 -3.70 -13.81 -4.23
C THR A 162 -2.26 -14.28 -4.32
N ALA A 163 -1.41 -13.85 -3.40
CA ALA A 163 -0.01 -14.25 -3.36
C ALA A 163 0.51 -14.23 -1.92
N ALA A 164 1.49 -15.09 -1.63
CA ALA A 164 2.19 -15.10 -0.37
C ALA A 164 3.62 -15.60 -0.56
N LEU A 165 4.55 -14.96 0.17
CA LEU A 165 5.96 -15.32 0.24
C LEU A 165 6.29 -15.61 1.69
N PHE A 166 6.96 -16.73 1.96
CA PHE A 166 7.32 -17.17 3.31
C PHE A 166 8.82 -17.42 3.43
N GLY A 167 9.33 -17.44 4.66
CA GLY A 167 10.73 -17.69 4.96
C GLY A 167 11.59 -16.44 4.93
N ASP A 168 12.90 -16.64 5.06
CA ASP A 168 13.92 -15.59 4.98
C ASP A 168 14.29 -15.36 3.51
N ARG A 169 13.77 -14.29 2.94
CA ARG A 169 13.88 -14.02 1.50
C ARG A 169 14.62 -12.70 1.26
N ARG A 170 15.38 -12.67 0.18
CA ARG A 170 15.90 -11.42 -0.41
C ARG A 170 14.88 -10.87 -1.39
N MET A 171 14.91 -9.56 -1.61
CA MET A 171 14.13 -8.95 -2.67
C MET A 171 14.55 -9.51 -4.04
N VAL A 172 13.60 -10.08 -4.73
CA VAL A 172 13.71 -10.55 -6.11
C VAL A 172 12.47 -10.06 -6.85
N MET A 173 12.68 -9.47 -8.03
CA MET A 173 11.58 -9.03 -8.88
C MET A 173 10.76 -10.25 -9.32
N ASP A 174 9.42 -10.16 -9.22
CA ASP A 174 8.49 -11.23 -9.63
C ASP A 174 8.78 -12.60 -9.02
N ASP A 175 9.28 -12.64 -7.78
CA ASP A 175 9.63 -13.85 -7.08
C ASP A 175 8.44 -14.84 -6.97
N VAL A 176 7.23 -14.30 -6.86
CA VAL A 176 5.99 -15.06 -6.95
C VAL A 176 5.05 -14.38 -7.96
N ILE A 177 4.57 -15.17 -8.91
CA ILE A 177 3.48 -14.78 -9.82
C ILE A 177 2.25 -15.59 -9.43
N SER A 178 1.15 -14.91 -9.13
CA SER A 178 -0.10 -15.56 -8.73
C SER A 178 -0.72 -16.36 -9.89
N PRO A 179 -1.65 -17.30 -9.64
CA PRO A 179 -2.64 -17.67 -10.64
C PRO A 179 -3.34 -16.43 -11.21
N ALA A 180 -4.11 -16.59 -12.30
CA ALA A 180 -4.92 -15.49 -12.84
C ALA A 180 -5.88 -14.97 -11.74
N VAL A 181 -5.74 -13.70 -11.41
CA VAL A 181 -6.55 -13.05 -10.34
C VAL A 181 -7.71 -12.25 -10.90
N GLY A 182 -7.63 -11.86 -12.19
CA GLY A 182 -8.62 -11.06 -12.89
C GLY A 182 -8.83 -9.66 -12.28
N LEU A 183 -8.50 -8.63 -13.04
CA LEU A 183 -8.89 -7.26 -12.67
C LEU A 183 -10.26 -6.96 -13.27
N ARG A 184 -11.20 -6.48 -12.45
CA ARG A 184 -12.50 -6.00 -12.92
C ARG A 184 -12.34 -4.58 -13.46
N LYS A 185 -13.12 -4.22 -14.47
CA LYS A 185 -13.23 -2.82 -14.92
C LYS A 185 -13.53 -1.90 -13.73
N GLY A 186 -12.83 -0.79 -13.64
CA GLY A 186 -12.92 0.18 -12.55
C GLY A 186 -12.13 -0.26 -11.32
N ARG A 187 -12.68 -0.02 -10.14
CA ARG A 187 -11.98 -0.09 -8.86
C ARG A 187 -11.68 -1.52 -8.40
N ASN A 188 -10.40 -1.81 -8.19
CA ASN A 188 -9.89 -2.97 -7.47
C ASN A 188 -9.02 -2.49 -6.31
N VAL A 189 -9.05 -3.20 -5.18
CA VAL A 189 -8.25 -2.87 -4.00
C VAL A 189 -7.21 -3.93 -3.78
N LEU A 190 -5.94 -3.51 -3.76
CA LEU A 190 -4.82 -4.37 -3.42
C LEU A 190 -4.33 -4.02 -2.02
N VAL A 191 -4.27 -5.02 -1.16
CA VAL A 191 -3.73 -4.93 0.20
C VAL A 191 -2.51 -5.82 0.30
N GLY A 192 -1.44 -5.32 0.89
CA GLY A 192 -0.24 -6.09 1.20
C GLY A 192 0.14 -5.98 2.66
N ALA A 193 0.67 -7.06 3.21
CA ALA A 193 1.33 -7.08 4.50
C ALA A 193 2.75 -7.64 4.35
N VAL A 194 3.73 -7.01 4.99
CA VAL A 194 5.12 -7.45 5.03
C VAL A 194 5.55 -7.54 6.49
N ILE A 195 6.03 -8.71 6.91
CA ILE A 195 6.59 -8.89 8.25
C ILE A 195 8.12 -8.86 8.15
N ASN A 196 8.76 -8.08 9.01
CA ASN A 196 10.21 -7.97 9.08
C ASN A 196 10.73 -8.39 10.45
N GLY A 197 11.71 -9.30 10.41
CA GLY A 197 12.59 -9.57 11.53
C GLY A 197 13.88 -8.74 11.42
N PRO A 198 15.05 -9.32 11.68
CA PRO A 198 16.32 -8.67 11.37
C PRO A 198 16.54 -8.63 9.85
N GLY A 199 16.80 -7.46 9.26
CA GLY A 199 17.08 -7.29 7.84
C GLY A 199 16.30 -6.15 7.18
N LEU A 200 16.26 -6.14 5.84
CA LEU A 200 15.49 -5.18 5.05
C LEU A 200 14.05 -5.66 4.87
N SER A 201 13.15 -4.74 4.55
CA SER A 201 11.72 -4.99 4.41
C SER A 201 11.15 -4.23 3.22
N ASP A 202 11.67 -4.51 2.04
CA ASP A 202 11.21 -3.87 0.81
C ASP A 202 10.26 -4.79 0.07
N PHE A 203 9.41 -4.24 -0.81
CA PHE A 203 8.60 -5.02 -1.72
C PHE A 203 8.49 -4.35 -3.10
N CYS A 204 8.21 -5.14 -4.11
CA CYS A 204 7.77 -4.66 -5.41
C CYS A 204 6.52 -5.40 -5.86
N VAL A 205 5.65 -4.72 -6.62
CA VAL A 205 4.40 -5.27 -7.12
C VAL A 205 4.09 -4.71 -8.49
N ARG A 206 3.68 -5.59 -9.38
CA ARG A 206 3.10 -5.22 -10.67
C ARG A 206 2.05 -6.24 -11.12
N PHE A 207 1.20 -5.84 -12.06
CA PHE A 207 0.34 -6.79 -12.76
C PHE A 207 0.97 -7.16 -14.10
N VAL A 208 0.89 -8.44 -14.43
CA VAL A 208 1.37 -8.98 -15.70
C VAL A 208 0.26 -9.76 -16.39
N GLY A 209 0.27 -9.78 -17.71
CA GLY A 209 -0.65 -10.58 -18.50
C GLY A 209 -0.20 -12.03 -18.63
N ALA A 210 -0.99 -12.87 -19.31
CA ALA A 210 -0.76 -14.31 -19.47
C ALA A 210 0.62 -14.70 -20.05
N LYS A 211 1.29 -13.79 -20.76
CA LYS A 211 2.63 -14.00 -21.33
C LYS A 211 3.75 -13.33 -20.49
N GLY A 212 3.42 -12.87 -19.28
CA GLY A 212 4.37 -12.18 -18.41
C GLY A 212 4.64 -10.70 -18.76
N GLN A 213 3.97 -10.15 -19.79
CA GLN A 213 4.14 -8.74 -20.15
C GLN A 213 3.51 -7.81 -19.10
N PRO A 214 4.17 -6.69 -18.72
CA PRO A 214 3.61 -5.73 -17.78
C PRO A 214 2.30 -5.11 -18.26
N ILE A 215 1.31 -4.99 -17.39
CA ILE A 215 0.07 -4.25 -17.63
C ILE A 215 0.29 -2.81 -17.16
N ARG A 216 0.30 -1.85 -18.09
CA ARG A 216 0.62 -0.43 -17.83
C ARG A 216 -0.57 0.50 -17.94
N ASP A 217 -1.65 0.07 -18.58
CA ASP A 217 -2.86 0.87 -18.82
C ASP A 217 -3.80 0.90 -17.59
N LEU A 218 -3.20 0.91 -16.40
CA LEU A 218 -3.88 1.02 -15.11
C LEU A 218 -3.74 2.44 -14.56
N LEU A 219 -4.70 2.87 -13.74
CA LEU A 219 -4.54 4.05 -12.91
C LEU A 219 -4.45 3.63 -11.44
N VAL A 220 -3.46 4.16 -10.74
CA VAL A 220 -3.16 3.83 -9.35
C VAL A 220 -3.54 5.01 -8.47
N ARG A 221 -4.37 4.74 -7.46
CA ARG A 221 -4.80 5.75 -6.48
C ARG A 221 -4.58 5.25 -5.06
N VAL A 222 -4.53 6.17 -4.11
CA VAL A 222 -4.73 5.83 -2.69
C VAL A 222 -6.23 5.83 -2.39
N PRO A 223 -6.71 5.01 -1.42
CA PRO A 223 -8.11 4.95 -1.01
C PRO A 223 -8.69 6.30 -0.53
#